data_37a4df689977c9f8a2e950b4cf9da09d
#
_entry.id   37a4df689977c9f8a2e950b4cf9da09d
#
_cell.length_a   1.000
_cell.length_b   1.000
_cell.length_c   1.000
_cell.angle_alpha   90.00
_cell.angle_beta   90.00
_cell.angle_gamma   90.00
#
_symmetry.space_group_name_H-M   'P 1'
#
loop_
_entity.id
_entity.type
_entity.pdbx_description
1 polymer ?
#
loop_
_entity_poly.entity_id
_entity_poly.type
_entity_poly.pdbx_seq_one_letter_code
_entity_poly.pdbx_strand_id
1 'polypeptide(L)'
;LELHPDFFEAAPEEEKRLSEKASVMLNTAYSTLREPTSRTGYLLFLFAKGKNLNERTLPDGFLQEMFFLQESLDELLESSDSSALNKMNEDLRTRHKEIESYYATLFKNFKDLPEDSDILQQLQTHLNAERYLRRLLDRIPASD
;
A
#
# COMPACT_ATOMS: atom_id res chain seq x y z
N LEU A 1 17.51 -13.16 16.92
CA LEU A 1 17.70 -11.69 16.91
C LEU A 1 17.95 -11.22 18.32
N GLU A 2 19.09 -10.60 18.58
CA GLU A 2 19.53 -10.16 19.92
C GLU A 2 18.63 -9.11 20.58
N LEU A 3 17.63 -8.57 19.86
CA LEU A 3 16.68 -7.56 20.35
C LEU A 3 15.33 -8.15 20.80
N HIS A 4 15.11 -9.47 20.68
CA HIS A 4 13.85 -10.07 21.04
C HIS A 4 13.66 -10.08 22.57
N PRO A 5 12.46 -9.71 23.12
CA PRO A 5 12.21 -9.66 24.56
C PRO A 5 12.55 -10.94 25.32
N ASP A 6 12.40 -12.11 24.70
CA ASP A 6 12.71 -13.41 25.33
C ASP A 6 14.17 -13.53 25.79
N PHE A 7 15.12 -12.84 25.11
CA PHE A 7 16.51 -12.82 25.53
C PHE A 7 16.76 -11.96 26.78
N PHE A 8 15.78 -11.17 27.17
CA PHE A 8 15.87 -10.22 28.30
C PHE A 8 14.95 -10.59 29.48
N GLU A 9 14.38 -11.82 29.51
CA GLU A 9 13.47 -12.24 30.59
C GLU A 9 14.10 -12.11 31.98
N ALA A 10 15.39 -12.34 32.12
CA ALA A 10 16.13 -12.21 33.38
C ALA A 10 16.82 -10.85 33.57
N ALA A 11 16.65 -9.92 32.63
CA ALA A 11 17.28 -8.61 32.66
C ALA A 11 16.51 -7.63 33.57
N PRO A 12 17.14 -6.51 34.01
CA PRO A 12 16.46 -5.43 34.70
C PRO A 12 15.25 -4.89 33.90
N GLU A 13 14.24 -4.38 34.57
CA GLU A 13 12.98 -3.92 33.98
C GLU A 13 13.17 -2.84 32.90
N GLU A 14 14.19 -1.99 33.08
CA GLU A 14 14.52 -0.97 32.09
C GLU A 14 15.08 -1.56 30.78
N GLU A 15 15.88 -2.61 30.88
CA GLU A 15 16.42 -3.32 29.69
C GLU A 15 15.32 -4.08 28.96
N LYS A 16 14.38 -4.71 29.69
CA LYS A 16 13.18 -5.33 29.10
C LYS A 16 12.38 -4.33 28.29
N ARG A 17 12.08 -3.18 28.87
CA ARG A 17 11.33 -2.11 28.24
C ARG A 17 12.03 -1.56 26.99
N LEU A 18 13.37 -1.45 27.02
CA LEU A 18 14.16 -1.02 25.85
C LEU A 18 14.13 -2.07 24.77
N SER A 19 14.27 -3.35 25.10
CA SER A 19 14.15 -4.48 24.17
C SER A 19 12.77 -4.52 23.51
N GLU A 20 11.68 -4.39 24.26
CA GLU A 20 10.32 -4.33 23.71
C GLU A 20 10.15 -3.16 22.74
N LYS A 21 10.59 -1.96 23.10
CA LYS A 21 10.54 -0.79 22.22
C LYS A 21 11.36 -0.98 20.94
N ALA A 22 12.57 -1.52 21.05
CA ALA A 22 13.43 -1.77 19.92
C ALA A 22 12.82 -2.83 18.98
N SER A 23 12.23 -3.87 19.53
CA SER A 23 11.53 -4.92 18.79
C SER A 23 10.31 -4.37 18.04
N VAL A 24 9.48 -3.56 18.69
CA VAL A 24 8.32 -2.90 18.07
C VAL A 24 8.77 -1.97 16.95
N MET A 25 9.81 -1.17 17.19
CA MET A 25 10.33 -0.24 16.18
C MET A 25 10.88 -0.99 14.96
N LEU A 26 11.63 -2.08 15.18
CA LEU A 26 12.16 -2.92 14.11
C LEU A 26 11.05 -3.55 13.28
N ASN A 27 10.04 -4.12 13.94
CA ASN A 27 8.90 -4.75 13.27
C ASN A 27 8.09 -3.72 12.47
N THR A 28 7.86 -2.53 13.01
CA THR A 28 7.19 -1.43 12.33
C THR A 28 7.98 -0.96 11.12
N ALA A 29 9.29 -0.77 11.26
CA ALA A 29 10.15 -0.39 10.14
C ALA A 29 10.15 -1.46 9.03
N TYR A 30 10.26 -2.73 9.42
CA TYR A 30 10.23 -3.84 8.47
C TYR A 30 8.90 -3.91 7.71
N SER A 31 7.76 -3.87 8.41
CA SER A 31 6.43 -3.92 7.77
C SER A 31 6.19 -2.72 6.85
N THR A 32 6.64 -1.53 7.26
CA THR A 32 6.52 -0.30 6.44
C THR A 32 7.35 -0.38 5.16
N LEU A 33 8.59 -0.91 5.26
CA LEU A 33 9.54 -0.91 4.14
C LEU A 33 9.41 -2.13 3.23
N ARG A 34 8.84 -3.22 3.71
CA ARG A 34 8.69 -4.46 2.94
C ARG A 34 7.73 -4.30 1.77
N GLU A 35 6.55 -3.75 2.02
CA GLU A 35 5.49 -3.64 1.02
C GLU A 35 5.65 -2.35 0.18
N PRO A 36 5.59 -2.43 -1.17
CA PRO A 36 5.77 -1.27 -2.05
C PRO A 36 4.85 -0.10 -1.72
N THR A 37 3.58 -0.35 -1.48
CA THR A 37 2.57 0.66 -1.16
C THR A 37 2.85 1.35 0.17
N SER A 38 3.14 0.59 1.23
CA SER A 38 3.46 1.14 2.56
C SER A 38 4.74 1.97 2.52
N ARG A 39 5.77 1.46 1.82
CA ARG A 39 7.03 2.17 1.61
C ARG A 39 6.82 3.47 0.85
N THR A 40 6.01 3.47 -0.22
CA THR A 40 5.68 4.65 -1.00
C THR A 40 4.93 5.68 -0.16
N GLY A 41 3.96 5.25 0.64
CA GLY A 41 3.23 6.13 1.56
C GLY A 41 4.13 6.76 2.62
N TYR A 42 5.07 6.01 3.16
CA TYR A 42 6.04 6.52 4.12
C TYR A 42 6.99 7.56 3.50
N LEU A 43 7.49 7.30 2.29
CA LEU A 43 8.32 8.26 1.56
C LEU A 43 7.53 9.53 1.22
N LEU A 44 6.30 9.40 0.77
CA LEU A 44 5.42 10.54 0.53
C LEU A 44 5.22 11.37 1.80
N PHE A 45 4.97 10.73 2.94
CA PHE A 45 4.87 11.41 4.24
C PHE A 45 6.13 12.22 4.59
N LEU A 46 7.32 11.66 4.34
CA LEU A 46 8.60 12.34 4.62
C LEU A 46 8.82 13.56 3.72
N PHE A 47 8.51 13.45 2.43
CA PHE A 47 8.84 14.48 1.43
C PHE A 47 7.70 15.47 1.14
N ALA A 48 6.46 15.12 1.45
CA ALA A 48 5.31 16.00 1.27
C ALA A 48 5.16 17.06 2.37
N LYS A 49 5.95 16.97 3.45
CA LYS A 49 5.87 17.91 4.57
C LYS A 49 6.10 19.36 4.11
N GLY A 50 5.09 20.19 4.33
CA GLY A 50 5.11 21.60 3.92
C GLY A 50 4.75 21.85 2.45
N LYS A 51 4.39 20.82 1.69
CA LYS A 51 3.92 20.93 0.30
C LYS A 51 2.39 20.85 0.25
N ASN A 52 1.81 21.63 -0.66
CA ASN A 52 0.35 21.64 -0.85
C ASN A 52 -0.05 20.59 -1.88
N LEU A 53 -0.13 19.32 -1.47
CA LEU A 53 -0.58 18.22 -2.32
C LEU A 53 -2.11 18.09 -2.24
N ASN A 54 -2.74 17.74 -3.36
CA ASN A 54 -4.14 17.35 -3.36
C ASN A 54 -4.27 15.89 -2.89
N GLU A 55 -4.59 15.71 -1.61
CA GLU A 55 -4.68 14.39 -0.96
C GLU A 55 -5.80 13.50 -1.51
N ARG A 56 -6.77 14.06 -2.25
CA ARG A 56 -7.93 13.33 -2.78
C ARG A 56 -7.88 13.06 -4.27
N THR A 57 -6.79 13.44 -4.90
CA THR A 57 -6.62 13.27 -6.36
C THR A 57 -6.65 11.79 -6.76
N LEU A 58 -7.30 11.51 -7.87
CA LEU A 58 -7.37 10.21 -8.53
C LEU A 58 -7.06 10.40 -10.03
N PRO A 59 -6.63 9.36 -10.74
CA PRO A 59 -6.51 9.43 -12.20
C PRO A 59 -7.85 9.78 -12.85
N ASP A 60 -7.79 10.44 -14.00
CA ASP A 60 -8.99 10.84 -14.75
C ASP A 60 -9.84 9.61 -15.12
N GLY A 61 -11.14 9.69 -14.88
CA GLY A 61 -12.08 8.60 -15.17
C GLY A 61 -12.02 7.41 -14.19
N PHE A 62 -11.01 7.34 -13.31
CA PHE A 62 -10.79 6.21 -12.41
C PHE A 62 -11.98 5.94 -11.48
N LEU A 63 -12.57 6.98 -10.92
CA LEU A 63 -13.70 6.81 -9.99
C LEU A 63 -14.93 6.18 -10.69
N GLN A 64 -15.20 6.60 -11.92
CA GLN A 64 -16.27 6.03 -12.73
C GLN A 64 -16.00 4.56 -13.08
N GLU A 65 -14.77 4.23 -13.44
CA GLU A 65 -14.35 2.86 -13.70
C GLU A 65 -14.50 1.97 -12.45
N MET A 66 -14.08 2.46 -11.28
CA MET A 66 -14.24 1.73 -10.01
C MET A 66 -15.70 1.49 -9.65
N PHE A 67 -16.58 2.42 -9.98
CA PHE A 67 -18.01 2.24 -9.79
C PHE A 67 -18.55 1.07 -10.63
N PHE A 68 -18.23 1.02 -11.92
CA PHE A 68 -18.63 -0.09 -12.78
C PHE A 68 -18.04 -1.43 -12.35
N LEU A 69 -16.78 -1.44 -11.93
CA LEU A 69 -16.15 -2.67 -11.42
C LEU A 69 -16.82 -3.15 -10.13
N GLN A 70 -17.23 -2.24 -9.27
CA GLN A 70 -17.96 -2.59 -8.05
C GLN A 70 -19.34 -3.19 -8.36
N GLU A 71 -20.11 -2.60 -9.28
CA GLU A 71 -21.39 -3.15 -9.72
C GLU A 71 -21.22 -4.56 -10.32
N SER A 72 -20.24 -4.71 -11.24
CA SER A 72 -19.94 -6.01 -11.84
C SER A 72 -19.51 -7.05 -10.80
N LEU A 73 -18.74 -6.66 -9.80
CA LEU A 73 -18.34 -7.56 -8.71
C LEU A 73 -19.55 -7.99 -7.88
N ASP A 74 -20.48 -7.08 -7.58
CA ASP A 74 -21.69 -7.38 -6.83
C ASP A 74 -22.55 -8.41 -7.59
N GLU A 75 -22.76 -8.23 -8.89
CA GLU A 75 -23.47 -9.20 -9.76
C GLU A 75 -22.78 -10.57 -9.80
N LEU A 76 -21.45 -10.61 -9.90
CA LEU A 76 -20.69 -11.87 -9.92
C LEU A 76 -20.73 -12.61 -8.58
N LEU A 77 -20.73 -11.88 -7.47
CA LEU A 77 -20.86 -12.46 -6.14
C LEU A 77 -22.26 -13.05 -5.93
N GLU A 78 -23.32 -12.38 -6.41
CA GLU A 78 -24.70 -12.87 -6.35
C GLU A 78 -24.91 -14.10 -7.21
N SER A 79 -24.36 -14.11 -8.43
CA SER A 79 -24.48 -15.25 -9.36
C SER A 79 -23.58 -16.43 -9.00
N SER A 80 -22.63 -16.25 -8.10
CA SER A 80 -21.61 -17.25 -7.72
C SER A 80 -20.82 -17.80 -8.93
N ASP A 81 -20.62 -16.97 -9.96
CA ASP A 81 -19.82 -17.32 -11.14
C ASP A 81 -18.32 -17.31 -10.80
N SER A 82 -17.81 -18.44 -10.33
CA SER A 82 -16.42 -18.61 -9.93
C SER A 82 -15.44 -18.32 -11.08
N SER A 83 -15.80 -18.65 -12.33
CA SER A 83 -14.91 -18.41 -13.48
C SER A 83 -14.75 -16.93 -13.77
N ALA A 84 -15.84 -16.18 -13.79
CA ALA A 84 -15.82 -14.74 -14.00
C ALA A 84 -15.18 -14.00 -12.80
N LEU A 85 -15.41 -14.45 -11.57
CA LEU A 85 -14.74 -13.92 -10.37
C LEU A 85 -13.23 -14.12 -10.42
N ASN A 86 -12.75 -15.30 -10.83
CA ASN A 86 -11.31 -15.55 -10.97
C ASN A 86 -10.69 -14.64 -12.04
N LYS A 87 -11.35 -14.45 -13.17
CA LYS A 87 -10.88 -13.53 -14.20
C LYS A 87 -10.80 -12.09 -13.70
N MET A 88 -11.84 -11.63 -13.03
CA MET A 88 -11.84 -10.28 -12.42
C MET A 88 -10.71 -10.14 -11.39
N ASN A 89 -10.47 -11.14 -10.57
CA ASN A 89 -9.37 -11.16 -9.60
C ASN A 89 -8.00 -11.02 -10.29
N GLU A 90 -7.77 -11.75 -11.37
CA GLU A 90 -6.53 -11.68 -12.15
C GLU A 90 -6.35 -10.28 -12.78
N ASP A 91 -7.40 -9.72 -13.36
CA ASP A 91 -7.37 -8.39 -13.95
C ASP A 91 -7.05 -7.29 -12.91
N LEU A 92 -7.71 -7.34 -11.74
CA LEU A 92 -7.46 -6.40 -10.65
C LEU A 92 -6.05 -6.55 -10.06
N ARG A 93 -5.55 -7.80 -9.91
CA ARG A 93 -4.17 -8.06 -9.46
C ARG A 93 -3.14 -7.56 -10.46
N THR A 94 -3.41 -7.67 -11.75
CA THR A 94 -2.53 -7.15 -12.79
C THR A 94 -2.43 -5.63 -12.71
N ARG A 95 -3.55 -4.95 -12.58
CA ARG A 95 -3.58 -3.48 -12.38
C ARG A 95 -2.87 -3.05 -11.09
N HIS A 96 -3.05 -3.79 -10.02
CA HIS A 96 -2.35 -3.52 -8.77
C HIS A 96 -0.82 -3.59 -8.95
N LYS A 97 -0.33 -4.63 -9.63
CA LYS A 97 1.11 -4.78 -9.95
C LYS A 97 1.63 -3.68 -10.89
N GLU A 98 0.82 -3.20 -11.82
CA GLU A 98 1.18 -2.06 -12.68
C GLU A 98 1.42 -0.80 -11.86
N ILE A 99 0.56 -0.50 -10.88
CA ILE A 99 0.76 0.62 -9.96
C ILE A 99 2.03 0.44 -9.13
N GLU A 100 2.30 -0.75 -8.59
CA GLU A 100 3.54 -1.03 -7.85
C GLU A 100 4.80 -0.85 -8.73
N SER A 101 4.74 -1.29 -9.99
CA SER A 101 5.82 -1.11 -10.97
C SER A 101 6.04 0.36 -11.30
N TYR A 102 4.98 1.14 -11.32
CA TYR A 102 5.05 2.59 -11.51
C TYR A 102 5.78 3.26 -10.35
N TYR A 103 5.54 2.85 -9.10
CA TYR A 103 6.31 3.33 -7.95
C TYR A 103 7.80 3.08 -8.13
N ALA A 104 8.20 1.88 -8.56
CA ALA A 104 9.59 1.55 -8.78
C ALA A 104 10.24 2.43 -9.85
N THR A 105 9.49 2.78 -10.89
CA THR A 105 9.95 3.68 -11.96
C THR A 105 10.11 5.11 -11.46
N LEU A 106 9.14 5.61 -10.71
CA LEU A 106 9.24 6.93 -10.10
C LEU A 106 10.45 7.01 -9.16
N PHE A 107 10.69 5.99 -8.34
CA PHE A 107 11.82 5.97 -7.41
C PHE A 107 13.20 5.89 -8.09
N LYS A 108 13.32 5.32 -9.27
CA LYS A 108 14.59 5.35 -10.02
C LYS A 108 14.98 6.78 -10.45
N ASN A 109 14.00 7.61 -10.69
CA ASN A 109 14.18 9.00 -11.09
C ASN A 109 14.37 9.94 -9.88
N PHE A 110 14.38 9.38 -8.66
CA PHE A 110 14.33 10.08 -7.37
C PHE A 110 15.64 10.78 -6.95
N LYS A 111 16.70 10.81 -7.74
CA LYS A 111 17.98 11.41 -7.34
C LYS A 111 17.92 12.92 -7.02
N ASP A 112 16.90 13.62 -7.53
CA ASP A 112 16.76 15.07 -7.43
C ASP A 112 15.45 15.51 -6.71
N LEU A 113 14.82 14.67 -5.97
CA LEU A 113 13.40 14.64 -5.64
C LEU A 113 12.83 15.41 -4.48
N PRO A 114 13.54 15.87 -3.47
CA PRO A 114 12.86 16.58 -2.37
C PRO A 114 12.07 17.82 -2.81
N GLU A 115 12.29 18.29 -4.03
CA GLU A 115 11.71 19.54 -4.53
C GLU A 115 10.60 19.35 -5.57
N ASP A 116 10.52 18.20 -6.25
CA ASP A 116 9.54 17.97 -7.32
C ASP A 116 8.14 17.63 -6.76
N SER A 117 7.30 18.68 -6.68
CA SER A 117 5.91 18.53 -6.24
C SER A 117 5.05 17.70 -7.18
N ASP A 118 5.39 17.64 -8.48
CA ASP A 118 4.60 16.93 -9.48
C ASP A 118 4.74 15.42 -9.31
N ILE A 119 5.94 14.94 -9.03
CA ILE A 119 6.17 13.53 -8.74
C ILE A 119 5.50 13.12 -7.43
N LEU A 120 5.58 13.93 -6.39
CA LEU A 120 4.88 13.66 -5.14
C LEU A 120 3.36 13.64 -5.34
N GLN A 121 2.82 14.51 -6.18
CA GLN A 121 1.39 14.50 -6.53
C GLN A 121 1.01 13.23 -7.31
N GLN A 122 1.84 12.78 -8.25
CA GLN A 122 1.64 11.52 -8.96
C GLN A 122 1.67 10.32 -8.02
N LEU A 123 2.61 10.27 -7.08
CA LEU A 123 2.67 9.23 -6.05
C LEU A 123 1.39 9.23 -5.19
N GLN A 124 0.92 10.39 -4.76
CA GLN A 124 -0.33 10.54 -4.00
C GLN A 124 -1.52 10.01 -4.80
N THR A 125 -1.62 10.38 -6.07
CA THR A 125 -2.69 9.96 -6.99
C THR A 125 -2.75 8.44 -7.13
N HIS A 126 -1.59 7.80 -7.34
CA HIS A 126 -1.51 6.34 -7.50
C HIS A 126 -1.73 5.58 -6.19
N LEU A 127 -1.29 6.13 -5.05
CA LEU A 127 -1.61 5.56 -3.73
C LEU A 127 -3.11 5.58 -3.45
N ASN A 128 -3.79 6.65 -3.85
CA ASN A 128 -5.23 6.73 -3.71
C ASN A 128 -5.93 5.68 -4.60
N ALA A 129 -5.51 5.56 -5.87
CA ALA A 129 -6.05 4.57 -6.79
C ALA A 129 -5.84 3.13 -6.28
N GLU A 130 -4.64 2.81 -5.78
CA GLU A 130 -4.31 1.50 -5.23
C GLU A 130 -5.22 1.11 -4.06
N ARG A 131 -5.57 2.05 -3.18
CA ARG A 131 -6.50 1.79 -2.06
C ARG A 131 -7.88 1.36 -2.53
N TYR A 132 -8.38 1.89 -3.64
CA TYR A 132 -9.65 1.46 -4.23
C TYR A 132 -9.56 0.06 -4.81
N LEU A 133 -8.50 -0.24 -5.57
CA LEU A 133 -8.26 -1.57 -6.13
C LEU A 133 -8.14 -2.63 -5.03
N ARG A 134 -7.42 -2.34 -3.97
CA ARG A 134 -7.27 -3.25 -2.83
C ARG A 134 -8.61 -3.55 -2.17
N ARG A 135 -9.46 -2.56 -1.97
CA ARG A 135 -10.82 -2.77 -1.42
C ARG A 135 -11.67 -3.70 -2.28
N LEU A 136 -11.55 -3.62 -3.61
CA LEU A 136 -12.24 -4.56 -4.50
C LEU A 136 -11.66 -5.96 -4.40
N LEU A 137 -10.33 -6.09 -4.40
CA LEU A 137 -9.62 -7.37 -4.23
C LEU A 137 -9.97 -8.05 -2.92
N ASP A 138 -10.05 -7.30 -1.81
CA ASP A 138 -10.38 -7.83 -0.48
C ASP A 138 -11.82 -8.38 -0.39
N ARG A 139 -12.70 -8.01 -1.33
CA ARG A 139 -14.08 -8.51 -1.40
C ARG A 139 -14.20 -9.82 -2.19
N ILE A 140 -13.21 -10.17 -3.00
CA ILE A 140 -13.22 -11.40 -3.78
C ILE A 140 -12.80 -12.55 -2.86
N PRO A 141 -13.62 -13.61 -2.73
CA PRO A 141 -13.26 -14.78 -1.92
C PRO A 141 -11.95 -15.40 -2.40
N ALA A 142 -11.14 -15.90 -1.46
CA ALA A 142 -9.97 -16.69 -1.82
C ALA A 142 -10.44 -17.93 -2.59
N SER A 143 -9.82 -18.20 -3.72
CA SER A 143 -10.06 -19.47 -4.44
C SER A 143 -9.49 -20.60 -3.60
N ASP A 144 -10.31 -21.60 -3.31
CA ASP A 144 -9.91 -22.85 -2.65
C ASP A 144 -8.91 -23.63 -3.50
#